data_199cda530621e05c7f42dde1509465a7
#
_entry.id   199cda530621e05c7f42dde1509465a7
#
_cell.length_a   1.000
_cell.length_b   1.000
_cell.length_c   1.000
_cell.angle_alpha   90.00
_cell.angle_beta   90.00
_cell.angle_gamma   90.00
#
_symmetry.space_group_name_H-M   'P 1'
#
loop_
_entity.id
_entity.type
_entity.pdbx_description
1 polymer ?
#
loop_
_entity_poly.entity_id
_entity_poly.type
_entity_poly.pdbx_seq_one_letter_code
_entity_poly.pdbx_strand_id
1 'polypeptide(L)'
;CNPGNSREKRAEHFNRVKKYTVEKRMQIGIGRWWAKLEANRPQIEKVYDEKNNTYKEREYTYEQLVADDIQAIRAYNNQLHPNQTLYPGLTRWEVLCHHQNPNLAPVDKALLYRFIGEMARTSIRRSKYCRVNYEDYALPSPELIGRLAPNDYAVEAYYLPDGEGNVPEVYIYQNGAYIATCRR
;
A
#
# COMPACT_ATOMS: atom_id res chain seq x y z
N CYS A 1 -7.38 18.91 7.86
CA CYS A 1 -7.78 18.32 9.17
C CYS A 1 -7.08 19.10 10.28
N ASN A 2 -7.82 19.60 11.25
CA ASN A 2 -7.23 20.20 12.44
C ASN A 2 -6.60 19.13 13.33
N PRO A 3 -5.32 19.26 13.71
CA PRO A 3 -4.71 18.34 14.66
C PRO A 3 -5.50 18.37 15.98
N GLY A 4 -5.95 17.20 16.43
CA GLY A 4 -6.71 17.06 17.68
C GLY A 4 -8.23 16.92 17.51
N ASN A 5 -8.83 17.20 16.36
CA ASN A 5 -10.24 16.94 16.12
C ASN A 5 -10.46 15.52 15.56
N SER A 6 -10.77 14.57 16.44
CA SER A 6 -11.02 13.17 16.06
C SER A 6 -12.23 13.00 15.11
N ARG A 7 -13.17 13.96 15.12
CA ARG A 7 -14.36 13.89 14.23
C ARG A 7 -14.03 14.17 12.77
N GLU A 8 -12.92 14.84 12.50
CA GLU A 8 -12.43 15.11 11.13
C GLU A 8 -11.55 13.99 10.58
N LYS A 9 -11.16 13.00 11.38
CA LYS A 9 -10.34 11.87 10.95
C LYS A 9 -11.17 10.85 10.19
N ARG A 10 -11.35 11.07 8.90
CA ARG A 10 -12.12 10.19 8.01
C ARG A 10 -11.58 8.75 7.99
N ALA A 11 -10.27 8.57 8.11
CA ALA A 11 -9.65 7.26 8.16
C ALA A 11 -10.07 6.44 9.39
N GLU A 12 -10.20 7.06 10.57
CA GLU A 12 -10.69 6.38 11.78
C GLU A 12 -12.15 5.97 11.63
N HIS A 13 -12.98 6.85 11.06
CA HIS A 13 -14.37 6.54 10.79
C HIS A 13 -14.48 5.39 9.78
N PHE A 14 -13.72 5.44 8.69
CA PHE A 14 -13.65 4.37 7.69
C PHE A 14 -13.25 3.04 8.32
N ASN A 15 -12.16 3.00 9.08
CA ASN A 15 -11.69 1.79 9.73
C ASN A 15 -12.73 1.21 10.71
N ARG A 16 -13.41 2.07 11.45
CA ARG A 16 -14.48 1.65 12.35
C ARG A 16 -15.64 1.03 11.57
N VAL A 17 -16.12 1.70 10.52
CA VAL A 17 -17.24 1.20 9.70
C VAL A 17 -16.84 -0.10 9.01
N LYS A 18 -15.64 -0.20 8.41
CA LYS A 18 -15.13 -1.43 7.82
C LYS A 18 -15.14 -2.59 8.82
N LYS A 19 -14.62 -2.36 10.02
CA LYS A 19 -14.59 -3.36 11.09
C LYS A 19 -16.00 -3.88 11.43
N TYR A 20 -16.94 -3.00 11.67
CA TYR A 20 -18.27 -3.40 12.14
C TYR A 20 -19.17 -3.97 11.05
N THR A 21 -19.05 -3.51 9.82
CA THR A 21 -19.96 -3.92 8.73
C THR A 21 -19.45 -5.09 7.92
N VAL A 22 -18.15 -5.26 7.80
CA VAL A 22 -17.53 -6.29 6.96
C VAL A 22 -16.73 -7.27 7.81
N GLU A 23 -15.66 -6.83 8.45
CA GLU A 23 -14.73 -7.71 9.16
C GLU A 23 -15.39 -8.53 10.28
N LYS A 24 -16.35 -7.94 10.98
CA LYS A 24 -17.09 -8.64 12.05
C LYS A 24 -17.93 -9.82 11.52
N ARG A 25 -18.28 -9.81 10.25
CA ARG A 25 -19.07 -10.86 9.58
C ARG A 25 -18.19 -11.90 8.89
N MET A 26 -16.91 -11.64 8.74
CA MET A 26 -15.96 -12.56 8.16
C MET A 26 -15.45 -13.52 9.24
N GLN A 27 -15.37 -14.80 8.92
CA GLN A 27 -14.92 -15.82 9.88
C GLN A 27 -13.45 -15.69 10.26
N ILE A 28 -12.66 -14.96 9.46
CA ILE A 28 -11.22 -14.85 9.59
C ILE A 28 -10.78 -13.61 10.39
N GLY A 29 -11.68 -12.83 10.94
CA GLY A 29 -11.37 -11.66 11.80
C GLY A 29 -10.72 -12.01 13.15
N ILE A 30 -9.88 -13.02 13.16
CA ILE A 30 -9.31 -13.64 14.32
C ILE A 30 -8.22 -12.77 14.94
N GLY A 31 -8.27 -12.66 16.27
CA GLY A 31 -7.31 -11.85 17.01
C GLY A 31 -7.58 -10.34 16.96
N ARG A 32 -8.55 -9.89 16.21
CA ARG A 32 -8.94 -8.48 16.21
C ARG A 32 -9.90 -8.18 17.36
N TRP A 33 -9.45 -7.34 18.25
CA TRP A 33 -10.25 -6.83 19.35
C TRP A 33 -11.19 -5.73 18.83
N TRP A 34 -12.42 -6.09 18.52
CA TRP A 34 -13.41 -5.22 17.90
C TRP A 34 -13.83 -4.05 18.79
N ALA A 35 -14.01 -4.31 20.06
CA ALA A 35 -14.14 -3.31 21.11
C ALA A 35 -13.82 -3.94 22.46
N LYS A 36 -13.18 -3.19 23.35
CA LYS A 36 -12.90 -3.63 24.72
C LYS A 36 -14.16 -3.94 25.52
N LEU A 37 -15.31 -3.40 25.10
CA LEU A 37 -16.60 -3.46 25.79
C LEU A 37 -17.60 -4.43 25.17
N GLU A 38 -17.29 -5.09 24.04
CA GLU A 38 -18.21 -6.08 23.48
C GLU A 38 -18.13 -7.40 24.23
N ALA A 39 -19.29 -7.87 24.69
CA ALA A 39 -19.41 -9.15 25.41
C ALA A 39 -19.06 -10.37 24.51
N ASN A 40 -19.31 -10.26 23.20
CA ASN A 40 -19.00 -11.28 22.22
C ASN A 40 -17.68 -10.96 21.50
N ARG A 41 -16.57 -11.18 22.18
CA ARG A 41 -15.27 -11.16 21.54
C ARG A 41 -15.17 -12.36 20.60
N PRO A 42 -14.69 -12.20 19.35
CA PRO A 42 -14.37 -13.36 18.53
C PRO A 42 -13.37 -14.21 19.30
N GLN A 43 -13.75 -15.43 19.60
CA GLN A 43 -12.84 -16.37 20.24
C GLN A 43 -11.82 -16.80 19.19
N ILE A 44 -10.55 -16.82 19.58
CA ILE A 44 -9.50 -17.40 18.75
C ILE A 44 -9.87 -18.88 18.55
N GLU A 45 -9.93 -19.30 17.29
CA GLU A 45 -10.21 -20.69 16.97
C GLU A 45 -9.11 -21.57 17.56
N LYS A 46 -9.50 -22.54 18.38
CA LYS A 46 -8.57 -23.51 18.94
C LYS A 46 -8.59 -24.77 18.11
N VAL A 47 -7.43 -25.17 17.65
CA VAL A 47 -7.23 -26.42 16.90
C VAL A 47 -6.57 -27.43 17.83
N TYR A 48 -7.08 -28.66 17.81
CA TYR A 48 -6.47 -29.73 18.59
C TYR A 48 -5.15 -30.18 17.97
N ASP A 49 -4.09 -30.16 18.76
CA ASP A 49 -2.76 -30.62 18.39
C ASP A 49 -2.57 -32.05 18.88
N GLU A 50 -2.73 -33.03 18.01
CA GLU A 50 -2.63 -34.45 18.32
C GLU A 50 -1.25 -34.86 18.86
N LYS A 51 -0.18 -34.18 18.44
CA LYS A 51 1.20 -34.50 18.87
C LYS A 51 1.44 -34.16 20.33
N ASN A 52 0.86 -33.07 20.79
CA ASN A 52 1.06 -32.55 22.13
C ASN A 52 -0.15 -32.83 23.06
N ASN A 53 -1.20 -33.45 22.52
CA ASN A 53 -2.45 -33.69 23.24
C ASN A 53 -3.03 -32.45 23.92
N THR A 54 -2.96 -31.30 23.24
CA THR A 54 -3.39 -29.99 23.72
C THR A 54 -4.14 -29.21 22.66
N TYR A 55 -4.89 -28.20 23.07
CA TYR A 55 -5.46 -27.22 22.15
C TYR A 55 -4.51 -26.05 22.00
N LYS A 56 -4.16 -25.71 20.78
CA LYS A 56 -3.41 -24.50 20.43
C LYS A 56 -4.27 -23.54 19.63
N GLU A 57 -3.91 -22.28 19.70
CA GLU A 57 -4.51 -21.25 18.85
C GLU A 57 -4.16 -21.51 17.38
N ARG A 58 -5.14 -21.29 16.48
CA ARG A 58 -4.89 -21.42 15.05
C ARG A 58 -3.95 -20.32 14.60
N GLU A 59 -2.85 -20.70 14.00
CA GLU A 59 -1.90 -19.78 13.38
C GLU A 59 -2.33 -19.48 11.95
N TYR A 60 -2.15 -18.22 11.54
CA TYR A 60 -2.41 -17.74 10.18
C TYR A 60 -1.11 -17.27 9.57
N THR A 61 -0.91 -17.59 8.30
CA THR A 61 0.22 -17.03 7.56
C THR A 61 -0.02 -15.57 7.22
N TYR A 62 1.05 -14.84 6.92
CA TYR A 62 0.97 -13.45 6.48
C TYR A 62 0.09 -13.32 5.22
N GLU A 63 0.25 -14.24 4.27
CA GLU A 63 -0.50 -14.26 3.01
C GLU A 63 -2.00 -14.45 3.24
N GLN A 64 -2.37 -15.31 4.20
CA GLN A 64 -3.78 -15.49 4.58
C GLN A 64 -4.38 -14.21 5.17
N LEU A 65 -3.62 -13.51 6.03
CA LEU A 65 -4.08 -12.26 6.63
C LEU A 65 -4.22 -11.15 5.58
N VAL A 66 -3.27 -11.06 4.64
CA VAL A 66 -3.33 -10.09 3.53
C VAL A 66 -4.52 -10.39 2.60
N ALA A 67 -4.72 -11.66 2.25
CA ALA A 67 -5.85 -12.06 1.39
C ALA A 67 -7.20 -11.73 2.06
N ASP A 68 -7.32 -11.98 3.36
CA ASP A 68 -8.51 -11.65 4.15
C ASP A 68 -8.78 -10.13 4.17
N ASP A 69 -7.75 -9.32 4.41
CA ASP A 69 -7.91 -7.86 4.44
C ASP A 69 -8.28 -7.29 3.05
N ILE A 70 -7.69 -7.80 1.98
CA ILE A 70 -8.06 -7.44 0.60
C ILE A 70 -9.52 -7.81 0.33
N GLN A 71 -9.97 -8.99 0.75
CA GLN A 71 -11.36 -9.42 0.61
C GLN A 71 -12.30 -8.52 1.41
N ALA A 72 -11.94 -8.14 2.63
CA ALA A 72 -12.70 -7.21 3.45
C ALA A 72 -12.83 -5.82 2.79
N ILE A 73 -11.75 -5.31 2.23
CA ILE A 73 -11.75 -4.03 1.51
C ILE A 73 -12.67 -4.10 0.28
N ARG A 74 -12.57 -5.18 -0.51
CA ARG A 74 -13.43 -5.40 -1.69
C ARG A 74 -14.91 -5.49 -1.29
N ALA A 75 -15.22 -6.26 -0.25
CA ALA A 75 -16.58 -6.38 0.25
C ALA A 75 -17.14 -5.05 0.75
N TYR A 76 -16.34 -4.22 1.40
CA TYR A 76 -16.72 -2.87 1.80
C TYR A 76 -16.98 -1.96 0.60
N ASN A 77 -16.09 -1.97 -0.37
CA ASN A 77 -16.19 -1.13 -1.57
C ASN A 77 -17.40 -1.47 -2.43
N ASN A 78 -17.81 -2.75 -2.46
CA ASN A 78 -18.98 -3.22 -3.21
C ASN A 78 -20.32 -3.02 -2.48
N GLN A 79 -20.31 -2.49 -1.26
CA GLN A 79 -21.56 -2.09 -0.61
C GLN A 79 -22.13 -0.83 -1.25
N LEU A 80 -23.45 -0.70 -1.24
CA LEU A 80 -24.12 0.52 -1.69
C LEU A 80 -23.56 1.74 -0.93
N HIS A 81 -23.43 2.84 -1.67
CA HIS A 81 -23.00 4.10 -1.07
C HIS A 81 -24.02 4.56 -0.01
N PRO A 82 -23.58 5.05 1.17
CA PRO A 82 -24.50 5.40 2.25
C PRO A 82 -25.48 6.53 1.89
N ASN A 83 -25.10 7.40 0.97
CA ASN A 83 -26.00 8.44 0.46
C ASN A 83 -26.67 7.99 -0.85
N GLN A 84 -27.72 7.22 -0.73
CA GLN A 84 -28.49 6.72 -1.86
C GLN A 84 -29.40 7.79 -2.50
N THR A 85 -29.61 8.91 -1.84
CA THR A 85 -30.33 10.06 -2.43
C THR A 85 -29.48 10.72 -3.51
N LEU A 86 -28.18 10.86 -3.27
CA LEU A 86 -27.25 11.47 -4.22
C LEU A 86 -26.72 10.48 -5.26
N TYR A 87 -26.56 9.21 -4.85
CA TYR A 87 -25.96 8.14 -5.67
C TYR A 87 -26.85 6.90 -5.70
N PRO A 88 -28.04 6.98 -6.30
CA PRO A 88 -29.01 5.89 -6.27
C PRO A 88 -28.48 4.65 -6.99
N GLY A 89 -28.50 3.51 -6.31
CA GLY A 89 -28.06 2.22 -6.83
C GLY A 89 -26.56 2.03 -6.99
N LEU A 90 -25.74 3.05 -6.73
CA LEU A 90 -24.28 2.96 -6.88
C LEU A 90 -23.61 2.43 -5.62
N THR A 91 -22.61 1.60 -5.82
CA THR A 91 -21.67 1.16 -4.77
C THR A 91 -20.68 2.26 -4.42
N ARG A 92 -19.97 2.11 -3.29
CA ARG A 92 -18.89 3.03 -2.92
C ARG A 92 -17.77 3.07 -3.97
N TRP A 93 -17.47 1.93 -4.59
CA TRP A 93 -16.46 1.85 -5.64
C TRP A 93 -16.87 2.58 -6.90
N GLU A 94 -18.11 2.37 -7.36
CA GLU A 94 -18.62 3.06 -8.53
C GLU A 94 -18.69 4.58 -8.34
N VAL A 95 -19.09 5.03 -7.15
CA VAL A 95 -19.06 6.47 -6.83
C VAL A 95 -17.62 7.00 -6.87
N LEU A 96 -16.65 6.27 -6.33
CA LEU A 96 -15.24 6.69 -6.39
C LEU A 96 -14.76 6.80 -7.84
N CYS A 97 -15.09 5.82 -8.69
CA CYS A 97 -14.63 5.80 -10.09
C CYS A 97 -15.29 6.89 -10.97
N HIS A 98 -16.58 7.14 -10.77
CA HIS A 98 -17.37 8.02 -11.66
C HIS A 98 -17.50 9.46 -11.17
N HIS A 99 -17.26 9.71 -9.89
CA HIS A 99 -17.38 11.03 -9.27
C HIS A 99 -16.05 11.54 -8.71
N GLN A 100 -14.98 11.25 -9.40
CA GLN A 100 -13.66 11.83 -9.06
C GLN A 100 -13.69 13.34 -9.32
N ASN A 101 -12.93 14.08 -8.50
CA ASN A 101 -12.77 15.51 -8.74
C ASN A 101 -12.03 15.74 -10.07
N PRO A 102 -12.66 16.36 -11.07
CA PRO A 102 -12.04 16.56 -12.38
C PRO A 102 -10.83 17.52 -12.35
N ASN A 103 -10.68 18.27 -11.25
CA ASN A 103 -9.56 19.19 -11.06
C ASN A 103 -8.35 18.53 -10.38
N LEU A 104 -8.40 17.21 -10.07
CA LEU A 104 -7.24 16.51 -9.57
C LEU A 104 -6.23 16.33 -10.72
N ALA A 105 -5.08 16.97 -10.58
CA ALA A 105 -3.97 16.74 -11.49
C ALA A 105 -3.40 15.33 -11.27
N PRO A 106 -2.97 14.64 -12.33
CA PRO A 106 -2.23 13.39 -12.19
C PRO A 106 -0.95 13.64 -11.40
N VAL A 107 -0.68 12.75 -10.45
CA VAL A 107 0.55 12.83 -9.65
C VAL A 107 1.72 12.31 -10.48
N ASP A 108 2.81 13.08 -10.51
CA ASP A 108 4.07 12.62 -11.09
C ASP A 108 4.59 11.42 -10.28
N LYS A 109 4.79 10.30 -10.96
CA LYS A 109 5.28 9.07 -10.34
C LYS A 109 6.66 9.25 -9.72
N ALA A 110 7.55 10.02 -10.34
CA ALA A 110 8.87 10.28 -9.80
C ALA A 110 8.78 10.96 -8.43
N LEU A 111 7.91 11.97 -8.32
CA LEU A 111 7.67 12.63 -7.05
C LEU A 111 6.97 11.70 -6.05
N LEU A 112 5.95 10.95 -6.49
CA LEU A 112 5.18 10.06 -5.64
C LEU A 112 6.05 8.97 -5.00
N TYR A 113 6.91 8.32 -5.78
CA TYR A 113 7.75 7.21 -5.28
C TYR A 113 8.78 7.66 -4.26
N ARG A 114 9.15 8.93 -4.25
CA ARG A 114 9.98 9.51 -3.21
C ARG A 114 9.32 9.51 -1.83
N PHE A 115 8.00 9.52 -1.76
CA PHE A 115 7.24 9.57 -0.51
C PHE A 115 6.65 8.22 -0.08
N ILE A 116 6.26 7.37 -1.04
CA ILE A 116 5.60 6.10 -0.75
C ILE A 116 6.43 4.87 -1.13
N GLY A 117 7.49 5.06 -1.90
CA GLY A 117 8.38 3.99 -2.35
C GLY A 117 9.48 3.67 -1.36
N GLU A 118 10.22 2.63 -1.70
CA GLU A 118 11.48 2.26 -1.04
C GLU A 118 12.62 3.08 -1.63
N MET A 119 13.72 3.19 -0.88
CA MET A 119 14.92 3.91 -1.31
C MET A 119 16.15 3.03 -1.16
N ALA A 120 16.94 2.95 -2.22
CA ALA A 120 18.26 2.34 -2.22
C ALA A 120 19.33 3.38 -2.58
N ARG A 121 20.42 3.43 -1.82
CA ARG A 121 21.61 4.18 -2.20
C ARG A 121 22.46 3.32 -3.12
N THR A 122 22.76 3.84 -4.30
CA THR A 122 23.51 3.15 -5.34
C THR A 122 24.42 4.11 -6.09
N SER A 123 25.03 3.66 -7.17
CA SER A 123 25.84 4.50 -8.06
C SER A 123 25.59 4.16 -9.51
N ILE A 124 25.73 5.16 -10.37
CA ILE A 124 25.73 4.93 -11.80
C ILE A 124 27.02 4.25 -12.22
N ARG A 125 26.90 3.13 -12.91
CA ARG A 125 28.01 2.28 -13.33
C ARG A 125 28.21 2.33 -14.84
N ARG A 126 29.46 2.44 -15.25
CA ARG A 126 29.86 2.46 -16.66
C ARG A 126 29.09 3.49 -17.51
N SER A 127 28.55 4.55 -16.88
CA SER A 127 27.69 5.55 -17.53
C SER A 127 26.44 4.97 -18.21
N LYS A 128 25.97 3.77 -17.81
CA LYS A 128 24.92 3.03 -18.51
C LYS A 128 23.78 2.58 -17.62
N TYR A 129 24.04 2.22 -16.37
CA TYR A 129 23.04 1.62 -15.49
C TYR A 129 23.30 1.91 -14.01
N CYS A 130 22.29 1.74 -13.21
CA CYS A 130 22.40 1.59 -11.76
C CYS A 130 21.94 0.20 -11.32
N ARG A 131 22.39 -0.25 -10.15
CA ARG A 131 21.98 -1.55 -9.61
C ARG A 131 21.15 -1.36 -8.34
N VAL A 132 19.96 -1.96 -8.35
CA VAL A 132 19.05 -1.98 -7.20
C VAL A 132 18.59 -3.42 -6.98
N ASN A 133 18.63 -3.92 -5.75
CA ASN A 133 18.22 -5.28 -5.39
C ASN A 133 18.85 -6.37 -6.27
N TYR A 134 20.17 -6.22 -6.57
CA TYR A 134 20.94 -7.12 -7.45
C TYR A 134 20.56 -7.10 -8.94
N GLU A 135 19.64 -6.25 -9.36
CA GLU A 135 19.23 -6.07 -10.74
C GLU A 135 19.76 -4.77 -11.34
N ASP A 136 20.03 -4.79 -12.64
CA ASP A 136 20.57 -3.66 -13.38
C ASP A 136 19.44 -2.91 -14.10
N TYR A 137 19.37 -1.59 -13.89
CA TYR A 137 18.39 -0.69 -14.50
C TYR A 137 19.11 0.28 -15.44
N ALA A 138 18.80 0.19 -16.73
CA ALA A 138 19.44 0.98 -17.75
C ALA A 138 19.07 2.46 -17.67
N LEU A 139 20.05 3.35 -17.81
CA LEU A 139 19.79 4.76 -18.03
C LEU A 139 19.20 4.97 -19.44
N PRO A 140 18.17 5.81 -19.58
CA PRO A 140 17.54 6.07 -20.88
C PRO A 140 18.49 6.78 -21.87
N SER A 141 19.49 7.52 -21.40
CA SER A 141 20.51 8.15 -22.23
C SER A 141 21.83 8.32 -21.48
N PRO A 142 22.99 8.07 -22.11
CA PRO A 142 24.31 8.34 -21.51
C PRO A 142 24.53 9.83 -21.18
N GLU A 143 23.88 10.74 -21.87
CA GLU A 143 24.00 12.19 -21.68
C GLU A 143 23.53 12.64 -20.30
N LEU A 144 22.68 11.84 -19.64
CA LEU A 144 22.18 12.12 -18.30
C LEU A 144 23.28 12.15 -17.23
N ILE A 145 24.46 11.58 -17.53
CA ILE A 145 25.64 11.69 -16.68
C ILE A 145 26.05 13.16 -16.49
N GLY A 146 25.85 14.00 -17.49
CA GLY A 146 26.11 15.43 -17.39
C GLY A 146 25.19 16.19 -16.41
N ARG A 147 24.13 15.56 -15.92
CA ARG A 147 23.25 16.11 -14.88
C ARG A 147 23.71 15.79 -13.47
N LEU A 148 24.63 14.85 -13.33
CA LEU A 148 25.21 14.48 -12.04
C LEU A 148 26.24 15.54 -11.60
N ALA A 149 26.46 15.61 -10.30
CA ALA A 149 27.56 16.41 -9.76
C ALA A 149 28.91 15.90 -10.32
N PRO A 150 29.85 16.78 -10.61
CA PRO A 150 31.15 16.40 -11.17
C PRO A 150 31.86 15.36 -10.28
N ASN A 151 32.33 14.27 -10.89
CA ASN A 151 33.04 13.16 -10.23
C ASN A 151 32.23 12.45 -9.12
N ASP A 152 30.93 12.65 -9.03
CA ASP A 152 30.07 11.98 -8.08
C ASP A 152 28.97 11.20 -8.82
N TYR A 153 29.08 9.88 -8.77
CA TYR A 153 28.14 8.95 -9.38
C TYR A 153 27.18 8.33 -8.35
N ALA A 154 27.28 8.73 -7.08
CA ALA A 154 26.39 8.25 -6.03
C ALA A 154 24.98 8.87 -6.23
N VAL A 155 23.96 8.03 -6.13
CA VAL A 155 22.57 8.42 -6.37
C VAL A 155 21.63 7.69 -5.41
N GLU A 156 20.46 8.27 -5.23
CA GLU A 156 19.33 7.66 -4.54
C GLU A 156 18.35 7.13 -5.59
N ALA A 157 18.04 5.85 -5.51
CA ALA A 157 17.06 5.18 -6.37
C ALA A 157 15.78 4.94 -5.57
N TYR A 158 14.68 5.56 -5.99
CA TYR A 158 13.36 5.35 -5.41
C TYR A 158 12.55 4.41 -6.30
N TYR A 159 11.88 3.44 -5.71
CA TYR A 159 11.10 2.43 -6.45
C TYR A 159 9.93 1.93 -5.61
N LEU A 160 8.97 1.32 -6.27
CA LEU A 160 7.84 0.67 -5.63
C LEU A 160 7.71 -0.74 -6.24
N PRO A 161 7.88 -1.80 -5.45
CA PRO A 161 7.64 -3.15 -5.92
C PRO A 161 6.16 -3.33 -6.31
N ASP A 162 5.90 -4.14 -7.32
CA ASP A 162 4.55 -4.58 -7.64
C ASP A 162 4.05 -5.64 -6.65
N GLY A 163 2.83 -6.18 -6.86
CA GLY A 163 2.23 -7.20 -6.00
C GLY A 163 2.98 -8.55 -5.99
N GLU A 164 3.91 -8.76 -6.92
CA GLU A 164 4.77 -9.96 -7.03
C GLU A 164 6.18 -9.69 -6.51
N GLY A 165 6.46 -8.46 -6.09
CA GLY A 165 7.77 -8.05 -5.61
C GLY A 165 8.75 -7.62 -6.70
N ASN A 166 8.31 -7.53 -7.97
CA ASN A 166 9.16 -7.06 -9.04
C ASN A 166 9.24 -5.52 -9.03
N VAL A 167 10.38 -4.99 -9.43
CA VAL A 167 10.62 -3.56 -9.58
C VAL A 167 10.72 -3.23 -11.07
N PRO A 168 9.66 -2.70 -11.71
CA PRO A 168 9.66 -2.46 -13.15
C PRO A 168 10.51 -1.25 -13.55
N GLU A 169 10.58 -0.25 -12.69
CA GLU A 169 11.32 0.99 -12.94
C GLU A 169 11.83 1.60 -11.63
N VAL A 170 12.92 2.35 -11.73
CA VAL A 170 13.51 3.09 -10.61
C VAL A 170 13.69 4.56 -10.98
N TYR A 171 13.47 5.44 -10.02
CA TYR A 171 13.57 6.89 -10.17
C TYR A 171 14.83 7.38 -9.46
N ILE A 172 15.77 7.91 -10.25
CA ILE A 172 17.11 8.30 -9.79
C ILE A 172 17.10 9.76 -9.37
N TYR A 173 17.62 10.01 -8.19
CA TYR A 173 17.82 11.34 -7.62
C TYR A 173 19.27 11.53 -7.18
N GLN A 174 19.75 12.76 -7.28
CA GLN A 174 20.99 13.18 -6.67
C GLN A 174 20.81 14.56 -6.04
N ASN A 175 21.25 14.72 -4.80
CA ASN A 175 21.12 15.97 -4.04
C ASN A 175 19.67 16.54 -4.04
N GLY A 176 18.69 15.63 -4.01
CA GLY A 176 17.27 15.99 -4.04
C GLY A 176 16.70 16.34 -5.41
N ALA A 177 17.53 16.43 -6.48
CA ALA A 177 17.08 16.66 -7.83
C ALA A 177 16.82 15.35 -8.57
N TYR A 178 15.70 15.30 -9.32
CA TYR A 178 15.40 14.19 -10.20
C TYR A 178 16.34 14.16 -11.41
N ILE A 179 16.95 13.01 -11.67
CA ILE A 179 17.89 12.80 -12.78
C ILE A 179 17.23 12.04 -13.93
N ALA A 180 16.69 10.87 -13.66
CA ALA A 180 16.14 9.99 -14.69
C ALA A 180 15.22 8.90 -14.11
N THR A 181 14.40 8.30 -14.98
CA THR A 181 13.73 7.02 -14.75
C THR A 181 14.50 5.93 -15.50
N CYS A 182 14.97 4.94 -14.76
CA CYS A 182 15.67 3.79 -15.30
C CYS A 182 14.75 2.57 -15.32
N ARG A 183 14.86 1.75 -16.35
CA ARG A 183 14.06 0.54 -16.52
C ARG A 183 14.96 -0.68 -16.66
N ARG A 184 14.40 -1.82 -16.34
CA ARG A 184 15.04 -3.12 -16.51
C ARG A 184 15.21 -3.49 -17.97
#